data_59a35583d5e26544ff09fe9d7c75fdc0
#
_entry.id   59a35583d5e26544ff09fe9d7c75fdc0
#
_cell.length_a   1.000
_cell.length_b   1.000
_cell.length_c   1.000
_cell.angle_alpha   90.00
_cell.angle_beta   90.00
_cell.angle_gamma   90.00
#
_symmetry.space_group_name_H-M   'P 1'
#
loop_
_entity.id
_entity.type
_entity.pdbx_description
1 polymer ?
#
loop_
_entity_poly.entity_id
_entity_poly.type
_entity_poly.pdbx_seq_one_letter_code
_entity_poly.pdbx_strand_id
1 'polypeptide(L)'
;MPTLDDPALERLLDDLHAQSDAQIAEMARFYAQRTLYTGPPSAEADAALKAFRRDKLVALDRDKAEFVYLLCRSSNARRIVEAGTSHGVSTLYLAAAVRDNIRAGGGSGVVIGTEYEPEKARIARAHFARAGLDHLIDLREGDLRETLARLDGPIDVMLVDIWVPMARPALERVAPHLRPGALVLCDNTAEHRAAYADYLAFLGDPANGFRTMTLPFSGGLELSVRCA
;
A
#
# COMPACT_ATOMS: atom_id res chain seq x y z
N MET A 1 6.93 -22.97 -4.89
CA MET A 1 8.22 -22.22 -5.01
C MET A 1 7.99 -20.85 -4.41
N PRO A 2 8.92 -20.28 -3.67
CA PRO A 2 8.77 -18.90 -3.19
C PRO A 2 8.68 -17.95 -4.39
N THR A 3 7.94 -16.86 -4.23
CA THR A 3 7.68 -15.89 -5.32
C THR A 3 8.90 -15.00 -5.57
N LEU A 4 9.66 -14.70 -4.50
CA LEU A 4 10.88 -13.92 -4.58
C LEU A 4 12.11 -14.85 -4.62
N ASP A 5 13.06 -14.57 -5.51
CA ASP A 5 14.35 -15.30 -5.56
C ASP A 5 15.36 -14.70 -4.56
N ASP A 6 14.94 -14.65 -3.28
CA ASP A 6 15.73 -14.10 -2.18
C ASP A 6 15.36 -14.78 -0.86
N PRO A 7 16.01 -15.87 -0.46
CA PRO A 7 15.65 -16.61 0.75
C PRO A 7 15.80 -15.82 2.06
N ALA A 8 16.62 -14.78 2.09
CA ALA A 8 16.78 -13.95 3.28
C ALA A 8 15.60 -12.97 3.42
N LEU A 9 15.18 -12.39 2.31
CA LEU A 9 14.00 -11.53 2.27
C LEU A 9 12.72 -12.34 2.53
N GLU A 10 12.57 -13.53 1.94
CA GLU A 10 11.42 -14.42 2.20
C GLU A 10 11.27 -14.73 3.70
N ARG A 11 12.35 -15.07 4.41
CA ARG A 11 12.30 -15.30 5.86
C ARG A 11 11.88 -14.06 6.64
N LEU A 12 12.37 -12.87 6.24
CA LEU A 12 11.94 -11.62 6.87
C LEU A 12 10.44 -11.38 6.67
N LEU A 13 9.94 -11.60 5.45
CA LEU A 13 8.53 -11.44 5.12
C LEU A 13 7.66 -12.49 5.85
N ASP A 14 8.13 -13.73 5.98
CA ASP A 14 7.46 -14.77 6.79
C ASP A 14 7.29 -14.32 8.24
N ASP A 15 8.36 -13.80 8.86
CA ASP A 15 8.33 -13.27 10.22
C ASP A 15 7.32 -12.12 10.36
N LEU A 16 7.29 -11.19 9.40
CA LEU A 16 6.43 -10.02 9.43
C LEU A 16 4.95 -10.39 9.19
N HIS A 17 4.66 -11.29 8.27
CA HIS A 17 3.30 -11.79 8.07
C HIS A 17 2.82 -12.55 9.31
N ALA A 18 3.65 -13.40 9.91
CA ALA A 18 3.30 -14.11 11.15
C ALA A 18 3.01 -13.12 12.30
N GLN A 19 3.76 -12.01 12.42
CA GLN A 19 3.48 -10.97 13.40
C GLN A 19 2.15 -10.25 13.12
N SER A 20 1.82 -9.98 11.85
CA SER A 20 0.52 -9.41 11.46
C SER A 20 -0.62 -10.36 11.84
N ASP A 21 -0.51 -11.63 11.46
CA ASP A 21 -1.51 -12.66 11.73
C ASP A 21 -1.77 -12.85 13.22
N ALA A 22 -0.74 -12.78 14.06
CA ALA A 22 -0.86 -12.89 15.50
C ALA A 22 -1.74 -11.79 16.14
N GLN A 23 -1.95 -10.65 15.46
CA GLN A 23 -2.76 -9.54 15.93
C GLN A 23 -4.23 -9.63 15.49
N ILE A 24 -4.59 -10.49 14.53
CA ILE A 24 -5.93 -10.57 13.94
C ILE A 24 -7.00 -10.77 15.01
N ALA A 25 -6.79 -11.68 15.97
CA ALA A 25 -7.78 -11.97 17.00
C ALA A 25 -7.99 -10.79 17.98
N GLU A 26 -6.94 -10.01 18.27
CA GLU A 26 -7.02 -8.80 19.09
C GLU A 26 -7.78 -7.71 18.32
N MET A 27 -7.42 -7.50 17.06
CA MET A 27 -8.08 -6.53 16.19
C MET A 27 -9.56 -6.83 16.02
N ALA A 28 -9.91 -8.09 15.73
CA ALA A 28 -11.29 -8.52 15.58
C ALA A 28 -12.11 -8.24 16.86
N ARG A 29 -11.57 -8.54 18.05
CA ARG A 29 -12.23 -8.21 19.32
C ARG A 29 -12.44 -6.71 19.51
N PHE A 30 -11.41 -5.91 19.22
CA PHE A 30 -11.51 -4.45 19.35
C PHE A 30 -12.59 -3.87 18.42
N TYR A 31 -12.62 -4.28 17.15
CA TYR A 31 -13.62 -3.80 16.20
C TYR A 31 -15.03 -4.32 16.52
N ALA A 32 -15.18 -5.57 16.97
CA ALA A 32 -16.48 -6.12 17.39
C ALA A 32 -17.08 -5.32 18.55
N GLN A 33 -16.29 -4.99 19.57
CA GLN A 33 -16.73 -4.13 20.69
C GLN A 33 -17.16 -2.74 20.21
N ARG A 34 -16.49 -2.20 19.22
CA ARG A 34 -16.79 -0.89 18.65
C ARG A 34 -18.07 -0.91 17.79
N THR A 35 -18.31 -2.00 17.05
CA THR A 35 -19.55 -2.18 16.27
C THR A 35 -20.78 -2.31 17.18
N LEU A 36 -20.61 -2.84 18.40
CA LEU A 36 -21.70 -2.92 19.40
C LEU A 36 -21.97 -1.58 20.10
N TYR A 37 -21.11 -0.58 19.91
CA TYR A 37 -21.33 0.75 20.47
C TYR A 37 -22.36 1.51 19.63
N THR A 38 -23.52 1.76 20.21
CA THR A 38 -24.65 2.46 19.58
C THR A 38 -24.74 3.94 19.94
N GLY A 39 -23.76 4.46 20.69
CA GLY A 39 -23.68 5.87 21.06
C GLY A 39 -23.24 6.76 19.90
N PRO A 40 -23.39 8.10 20.05
CA PRO A 40 -22.94 9.05 19.03
C PRO A 40 -21.42 8.98 18.85
N PRO A 41 -20.89 9.35 17.65
CA PRO A 41 -19.46 9.52 17.46
C PRO A 41 -18.88 10.43 18.55
N SER A 42 -17.76 10.01 19.17
CA SER A 42 -17.11 10.83 20.20
C SER A 42 -15.62 10.98 19.90
N ALA A 43 -15.07 12.12 20.28
CA ALA A 43 -13.63 12.39 20.14
C ALA A 43 -12.77 11.37 20.91
N GLU A 44 -13.28 10.90 22.07
CA GLU A 44 -12.59 9.87 22.86
C GLU A 44 -12.56 8.51 22.12
N ALA A 45 -13.68 8.13 21.47
CA ALA A 45 -13.76 6.90 20.70
C ALA A 45 -12.82 6.95 19.47
N ASP A 46 -12.69 8.11 18.83
CA ASP A 46 -11.77 8.30 17.72
C ASP A 46 -10.31 8.32 18.17
N ALA A 47 -10.01 8.94 19.31
CA ALA A 47 -8.68 8.92 19.91
C ALA A 47 -8.27 7.49 20.32
N ALA A 48 -9.18 6.71 20.91
CA ALA A 48 -8.93 5.31 21.26
C ALA A 48 -8.67 4.44 20.03
N LEU A 49 -9.41 4.66 18.93
CA LEU A 49 -9.17 3.97 17.67
C LEU A 49 -7.80 4.31 17.08
N LYS A 50 -7.45 5.59 17.07
CA LYS A 50 -6.14 6.05 16.59
C LYS A 50 -5.02 5.48 17.44
N ALA A 51 -5.17 5.50 18.78
CA ALA A 51 -4.19 4.92 19.71
C ALA A 51 -4.03 3.41 19.49
N PHE A 52 -5.12 2.67 19.34
CA PHE A 52 -5.09 1.23 19.07
C PHE A 52 -4.39 0.88 17.76
N ARG A 53 -4.59 1.66 16.72
CA ARG A 53 -4.02 1.41 15.40
C ARG A 53 -2.55 1.77 15.28
N ARG A 54 -2.05 2.63 16.17
CA ARG A 54 -0.70 3.21 16.08
C ARG A 54 0.41 2.16 16.10
N ASP A 55 0.25 1.10 16.89
CA ASP A 55 1.26 0.07 17.10
C ASP A 55 0.99 -1.23 16.29
N LYS A 56 -0.16 -1.31 15.61
CA LYS A 56 -0.52 -2.52 14.87
C LYS A 56 0.21 -2.60 13.53
N LEU A 57 0.82 -3.76 13.31
CA LEU A 57 1.30 -4.18 12.01
C LEU A 57 0.12 -4.79 11.28
N VAL A 58 -0.42 -4.08 10.29
CA VAL A 58 -1.45 -4.61 9.38
C VAL A 58 -0.76 -4.74 8.03
N ALA A 59 -0.37 -5.97 7.69
CA ALA A 59 0.28 -6.25 6.42
C ALA A 59 -0.77 -6.46 5.32
N LEU A 60 -0.47 -6.02 4.12
CA LEU A 60 -1.20 -6.48 2.92
C LEU A 60 -1.14 -8.00 2.87
N ASP A 61 -2.26 -8.68 2.59
CA ASP A 61 -2.31 -10.14 2.51
C ASP A 61 -1.20 -10.66 1.59
N ARG A 62 -0.58 -11.78 1.98
CA ARG A 62 0.60 -12.33 1.27
C ARG A 62 0.32 -12.55 -0.22
N ASP A 63 -0.80 -13.16 -0.57
CA ASP A 63 -1.20 -13.47 -1.95
C ASP A 63 -1.36 -12.19 -2.79
N LYS A 64 -1.91 -11.12 -2.20
CA LYS A 64 -1.99 -9.80 -2.84
C LYS A 64 -0.61 -9.18 -3.02
N ALA A 65 0.25 -9.24 -2.00
CA ALA A 65 1.59 -8.67 -2.04
C ALA A 65 2.45 -9.37 -3.11
N GLU A 66 2.40 -10.70 -3.18
CA GLU A 66 3.05 -11.50 -4.23
C GLU A 66 2.50 -11.19 -5.62
N PHE A 67 1.18 -11.05 -5.75
CA PHE A 67 0.54 -10.64 -7.00
C PHE A 67 1.03 -9.26 -7.46
N VAL A 68 1.08 -8.29 -6.54
CA VAL A 68 1.59 -6.94 -6.84
C VAL A 68 3.05 -6.99 -7.24
N TYR A 69 3.89 -7.78 -6.56
CA TYR A 69 5.29 -8.01 -6.97
C TYR A 69 5.36 -8.53 -8.41
N LEU A 70 4.59 -9.57 -8.76
CA LEU A 70 4.58 -10.15 -10.10
C LEU A 70 4.09 -9.15 -11.16
N LEU A 71 3.10 -8.31 -10.86
CA LEU A 71 2.66 -7.23 -11.76
C LEU A 71 3.76 -6.18 -11.97
N CYS A 72 4.46 -5.78 -10.92
CA CYS A 72 5.60 -4.86 -11.01
C CYS A 72 6.74 -5.47 -11.85
N ARG A 73 6.97 -6.79 -11.74
CA ARG A 73 7.95 -7.51 -12.57
C ARG A 73 7.53 -7.55 -14.04
N SER A 74 6.27 -7.92 -14.31
CA SER A 74 5.75 -8.07 -15.69
C SER A 74 5.69 -6.74 -16.44
N SER A 75 5.40 -5.63 -15.74
CA SER A 75 5.37 -4.28 -16.31
C SER A 75 6.73 -3.58 -16.32
N ASN A 76 7.80 -4.23 -15.82
CA ASN A 76 9.12 -3.64 -15.62
C ASN A 76 9.06 -2.31 -14.85
N ALA A 77 8.21 -2.26 -13.82
CA ALA A 77 8.00 -1.06 -13.01
C ALA A 77 9.30 -0.65 -12.28
N ARG A 78 9.63 0.62 -12.37
CA ARG A 78 10.83 1.20 -11.78
C ARG A 78 10.53 2.33 -10.81
N ARG A 79 9.42 3.01 -11.01
CA ARG A 79 9.00 4.13 -10.19
C ARG A 79 7.62 3.85 -9.65
N ILE A 80 7.56 3.54 -8.35
CA ILE A 80 6.37 3.06 -7.67
C ILE A 80 6.03 4.04 -6.55
N VAL A 81 4.73 4.35 -6.39
CA VAL A 81 4.22 5.11 -5.24
C VAL A 81 3.38 4.18 -4.38
N GLU A 82 3.59 4.25 -3.07
CA GLU A 82 2.79 3.56 -2.08
C GLU A 82 2.15 4.56 -1.13
N ALA A 83 0.83 4.52 -1.01
CA ALA A 83 0.09 5.24 0.01
C ALA A 83 -0.24 4.31 1.16
N GLY A 84 0.44 4.50 2.32
CA GLY A 84 0.28 3.67 3.50
C GLY A 84 1.36 2.61 3.66
N THR A 85 2.58 3.03 3.96
CA THR A 85 3.73 2.13 4.18
C THR A 85 3.61 1.29 5.46
N SER A 86 3.02 1.83 6.53
CA SER A 86 2.94 1.16 7.84
C SER A 86 4.32 0.65 8.30
N HIS A 87 4.46 -0.63 8.61
CA HIS A 87 5.74 -1.27 8.96
C HIS A 87 6.57 -1.72 7.74
N GLY A 88 6.12 -1.42 6.51
CA GLY A 88 6.88 -1.58 5.27
C GLY A 88 6.83 -2.96 4.64
N VAL A 89 5.85 -3.82 4.97
CA VAL A 89 5.78 -5.19 4.42
C VAL A 89 5.55 -5.15 2.91
N SER A 90 4.49 -4.49 2.45
CA SER A 90 4.20 -4.29 1.01
C SER A 90 5.33 -3.53 0.30
N THR A 91 5.91 -2.53 0.97
CA THR A 91 7.06 -1.76 0.44
C THR A 91 8.25 -2.66 0.11
N LEU A 92 8.51 -3.68 0.92
CA LEU A 92 9.59 -4.66 0.66
C LEU A 92 9.33 -5.47 -0.62
N TYR A 93 8.10 -5.91 -0.89
CA TYR A 93 7.75 -6.56 -2.16
C TYR A 93 7.94 -5.63 -3.35
N LEU A 94 7.51 -4.37 -3.22
CA LEU A 94 7.67 -3.35 -4.26
C LEU A 94 9.15 -3.06 -4.53
N ALA A 95 9.95 -2.89 -3.49
CA ALA A 95 11.38 -2.62 -3.60
C ALA A 95 12.15 -3.83 -4.16
N ALA A 96 11.75 -5.06 -3.81
CA ALA A 96 12.29 -6.28 -4.40
C ALA A 96 12.00 -6.32 -5.91
N ALA A 97 10.78 -5.98 -6.33
CA ALA A 97 10.44 -5.92 -7.76
C ALA A 97 11.29 -4.88 -8.52
N VAL A 98 11.47 -3.69 -7.94
CA VAL A 98 12.34 -2.64 -8.50
C VAL A 98 13.78 -3.11 -8.59
N ARG A 99 14.34 -3.71 -7.51
CA ARG A 99 15.68 -4.31 -7.51
C ARG A 99 15.87 -5.30 -8.65
N ASP A 100 14.91 -6.22 -8.79
CA ASP A 100 15.01 -7.31 -9.75
C ASP A 100 14.79 -6.83 -11.19
N ASN A 101 14.00 -5.77 -11.40
CA ASN A 101 13.89 -5.09 -12.69
C ASN A 101 15.21 -4.37 -13.07
N ILE A 102 15.86 -3.72 -12.10
CA ILE A 102 17.17 -3.09 -12.31
C ILE A 102 18.23 -4.15 -12.66
N ARG A 103 18.26 -5.28 -11.95
CA ARG A 103 19.18 -6.40 -12.24
C ARG A 103 18.98 -6.97 -13.64
N ALA A 104 17.73 -7.07 -14.09
CA ALA A 104 17.40 -7.63 -15.40
C ALA A 104 17.67 -6.70 -16.57
N GLY A 105 17.46 -5.40 -16.42
CA GLY A 105 17.47 -4.44 -17.54
C GLY A 105 18.34 -3.18 -17.32
N GLY A 106 19.13 -3.11 -16.23
CA GLY A 106 19.95 -1.93 -15.88
C GLY A 106 19.09 -0.72 -15.46
N GLY A 107 19.71 0.44 -15.32
CA GLY A 107 19.05 1.71 -14.97
C GLY A 107 18.85 1.92 -13.48
N SER A 108 17.93 2.79 -13.10
CA SER A 108 17.58 3.13 -11.72
C SER A 108 16.10 2.93 -11.45
N GLY A 109 15.72 2.94 -10.17
CA GLY A 109 14.32 2.87 -9.76
C GLY A 109 14.16 3.27 -8.30
N VAL A 110 12.92 3.52 -7.89
CA VAL A 110 12.59 3.95 -6.53
C VAL A 110 11.16 3.56 -6.17
N VAL A 111 10.95 3.18 -4.93
CA VAL A 111 9.63 3.12 -4.28
C VAL A 111 9.49 4.35 -3.39
N ILE A 112 8.47 5.16 -3.65
CA ILE A 112 8.11 6.32 -2.84
C ILE A 112 7.00 5.88 -1.92
N GLY A 113 7.33 5.62 -0.66
CA GLY A 113 6.38 5.23 0.39
C GLY A 113 5.94 6.44 1.22
N THR A 114 4.73 6.37 1.79
CA THR A 114 4.23 7.42 2.69
C THR A 114 3.76 6.84 4.01
N GLU A 115 4.16 7.45 5.13
CA GLU A 115 3.72 7.05 6.46
C GLU A 115 3.50 8.28 7.34
N TYR A 116 2.36 8.32 8.02
CA TYR A 116 2.00 9.43 8.90
C TYR A 116 2.53 9.27 10.32
N GLU A 117 2.62 8.03 10.83
CA GLU A 117 3.05 7.74 12.21
C GLU A 117 4.59 7.56 12.25
N PRO A 118 5.34 8.47 12.93
CA PRO A 118 6.81 8.44 12.92
C PRO A 118 7.39 7.12 13.45
N GLU A 119 6.72 6.49 14.43
CA GLU A 119 7.19 5.23 14.99
C GLU A 119 7.07 4.08 13.99
N LYS A 120 6.00 4.03 13.20
CA LYS A 120 5.88 3.07 12.10
C LYS A 120 6.95 3.29 11.04
N ALA A 121 7.18 4.55 10.65
CA ALA A 121 8.23 4.90 9.71
C ALA A 121 9.62 4.47 10.20
N ARG A 122 9.91 4.66 11.50
CA ARG A 122 11.16 4.21 12.12
C ARG A 122 11.32 2.69 12.04
N ILE A 123 10.25 1.93 12.33
CA ILE A 123 10.24 0.47 12.25
C ILE A 123 10.41 0.02 10.79
N ALA A 124 9.69 0.63 9.85
CA ALA A 124 9.80 0.32 8.42
C ALA A 124 11.24 0.51 7.91
N ARG A 125 11.91 1.61 8.27
CA ARG A 125 13.32 1.84 7.91
C ARG A 125 14.24 0.73 8.43
N ALA A 126 14.00 0.23 9.64
CA ALA A 126 14.79 -0.89 10.17
C ALA A 126 14.58 -2.18 9.35
N HIS A 127 13.36 -2.45 8.90
CA HIS A 127 13.07 -3.58 8.02
C HIS A 127 13.73 -3.41 6.65
N PHE A 128 13.69 -2.21 6.07
CA PHE A 128 14.33 -1.92 4.77
C PHE A 128 15.85 -2.13 4.83
N ALA A 129 16.49 -1.64 5.89
CA ALA A 129 17.92 -1.84 6.12
C ALA A 129 18.27 -3.32 6.34
N ARG A 130 17.44 -4.06 7.13
CA ARG A 130 17.60 -5.52 7.32
C ARG A 130 17.51 -6.30 6.00
N ALA A 131 16.64 -5.86 5.10
CA ALA A 131 16.47 -6.42 3.77
C ALA A 131 17.55 -5.96 2.76
N GLY A 132 18.36 -4.94 3.09
CA GLY A 132 19.31 -4.31 2.16
C GLY A 132 18.65 -3.59 0.99
N LEU A 133 17.39 -3.14 1.16
CA LEU A 133 16.57 -2.48 0.14
C LEU A 133 16.35 -0.98 0.41
N ASP A 134 16.86 -0.46 1.51
CA ASP A 134 16.70 0.93 1.95
C ASP A 134 17.14 1.95 0.88
N HIS A 135 18.17 1.62 0.12
CA HIS A 135 18.69 2.47 -0.97
C HIS A 135 17.74 2.61 -2.18
N LEU A 136 16.67 1.80 -2.24
CA LEU A 136 15.63 1.85 -3.28
C LEU A 136 14.32 2.50 -2.78
N ILE A 137 14.28 2.95 -1.52
CA ILE A 137 13.04 3.40 -0.88
C ILE A 137 13.19 4.84 -0.40
N ASP A 138 12.35 5.73 -0.94
CA ASP A 138 12.14 7.09 -0.46
C ASP A 138 10.91 7.11 0.46
N LEU A 139 11.12 6.84 1.77
CA LEU A 139 10.04 6.88 2.75
C LEU A 139 9.80 8.30 3.23
N ARG A 140 8.65 8.85 2.91
CA ARG A 140 8.21 10.20 3.22
C ARG A 140 7.28 10.20 4.43
N GLU A 141 7.69 10.85 5.50
CA GLU A 141 6.92 10.97 6.73
C GLU A 141 6.01 12.20 6.72
N GLY A 142 4.77 12.02 7.16
CA GLY A 142 3.79 13.09 7.31
C GLY A 142 2.53 12.89 6.49
N ASP A 143 1.77 13.97 6.34
CA ASP A 143 0.53 13.95 5.56
C ASP A 143 0.82 13.70 4.07
N LEU A 144 0.22 12.65 3.52
CA LEU A 144 0.44 12.28 2.11
C LEU A 144 0.01 13.39 1.13
N ARG A 145 -0.94 14.25 1.52
CA ARG A 145 -1.36 15.38 0.68
C ARG A 145 -0.23 16.39 0.47
N GLU A 146 0.72 16.43 1.40
CA GLU A 146 1.92 17.26 1.35
C GLU A 146 3.12 16.47 0.81
N THR A 147 3.33 15.26 1.31
CA THR A 147 4.49 14.43 0.95
C THR A 147 4.44 13.95 -0.49
N LEU A 148 3.24 13.77 -1.08
CA LEU A 148 3.04 13.45 -2.49
C LEU A 148 2.84 14.69 -3.40
N ALA A 149 2.95 15.90 -2.86
CA ALA A 149 2.79 17.13 -3.66
C ALA A 149 3.89 17.29 -4.73
N ARG A 150 5.03 16.62 -4.55
CA ARG A 150 6.16 16.64 -5.50
C ARG A 150 6.54 15.22 -5.85
N LEU A 151 6.23 14.84 -7.08
CA LEU A 151 6.62 13.57 -7.67
C LEU A 151 7.42 13.85 -8.94
N ASP A 152 8.64 13.33 -9.00
CA ASP A 152 9.51 13.50 -10.15
C ASP A 152 9.31 12.35 -11.14
N GLY A 153 9.09 12.67 -12.40
CA GLY A 153 9.00 11.70 -13.49
C GLY A 153 7.72 10.85 -13.48
N PRO A 154 7.54 10.03 -14.51
CA PRO A 154 6.37 9.19 -14.67
C PRO A 154 6.36 8.05 -13.67
N ILE A 155 5.19 7.77 -13.10
CA ILE A 155 4.92 6.66 -12.18
C ILE A 155 4.42 5.45 -12.97
N ASP A 156 4.98 4.28 -12.69
CA ASP A 156 4.63 3.00 -13.31
C ASP A 156 3.50 2.28 -12.57
N VAL A 157 3.57 2.29 -11.23
CA VAL A 157 2.61 1.59 -10.36
C VAL A 157 2.32 2.44 -9.14
N MET A 158 1.06 2.43 -8.71
CA MET A 158 0.62 2.96 -7.41
C MET A 158 -0.07 1.85 -6.61
N LEU A 159 0.37 1.64 -5.38
CA LEU A 159 -0.34 0.83 -4.39
C LEU A 159 -1.03 1.76 -3.39
N VAL A 160 -2.33 1.53 -3.15
CA VAL A 160 -3.15 2.24 -2.18
C VAL A 160 -3.58 1.24 -1.11
N ASP A 161 -2.88 1.24 0.00
CA ASP A 161 -3.17 0.43 1.19
C ASP A 161 -3.21 1.34 2.42
N ILE A 162 -4.21 2.20 2.46
CA ILE A 162 -4.36 3.25 3.47
C ILE A 162 -5.80 3.37 3.93
N TRP A 163 -6.01 4.06 5.05
CA TRP A 163 -7.37 4.36 5.54
C TRP A 163 -8.24 5.00 4.46
N VAL A 164 -9.44 4.48 4.29
CA VAL A 164 -10.38 4.82 3.22
C VAL A 164 -10.50 6.32 2.92
N PRO A 165 -10.61 7.24 3.92
CA PRO A 165 -10.71 8.67 3.65
C PRO A 165 -9.51 9.28 2.91
N MET A 166 -8.36 8.58 2.93
CA MET A 166 -7.13 9.05 2.29
C MET A 166 -6.86 8.42 0.92
N ALA A 167 -7.62 7.38 0.53
CA ALA A 167 -7.41 6.67 -0.72
C ALA A 167 -7.62 7.58 -1.94
N ARG A 168 -8.76 8.28 -2.02
CA ARG A 168 -9.04 9.22 -3.10
C ARG A 168 -8.07 10.42 -3.12
N PRO A 169 -7.79 11.12 -2.02
CA PRO A 169 -6.77 12.17 -1.99
C PRO A 169 -5.39 11.70 -2.47
N ALA A 170 -4.96 10.48 -2.10
CA ALA A 170 -3.71 9.91 -2.59
C ALA A 170 -3.73 9.71 -4.11
N LEU A 171 -4.79 9.09 -4.63
CA LEU A 171 -4.94 8.86 -6.07
C LEU A 171 -4.95 10.19 -6.86
N GLU A 172 -5.69 11.19 -6.41
CA GLU A 172 -5.76 12.50 -7.07
C GLU A 172 -4.38 13.20 -7.13
N ARG A 173 -3.52 12.98 -6.12
CA ARG A 173 -2.15 13.50 -6.13
C ARG A 173 -1.24 12.80 -7.12
N VAL A 174 -1.41 11.47 -7.28
CA VAL A 174 -0.53 10.65 -8.11
C VAL A 174 -1.01 10.56 -9.56
N ALA A 175 -2.32 10.62 -9.80
CA ALA A 175 -2.92 10.43 -11.13
C ALA A 175 -2.31 11.28 -12.26
N PRO A 176 -1.96 12.59 -12.05
CA PRO A 176 -1.32 13.38 -13.09
C PRO A 176 0.10 12.90 -13.47
N HIS A 177 0.73 12.09 -12.62
CA HIS A 177 2.08 11.57 -12.81
C HIS A 177 2.09 10.12 -13.34
N LEU A 178 0.94 9.45 -13.38
CA LEU A 178 0.83 8.10 -13.93
C LEU A 178 1.04 8.13 -15.44
N ARG A 179 2.01 7.34 -15.93
CA ARG A 179 2.17 7.18 -17.38
C ARG A 179 1.01 6.39 -18.00
N PRO A 180 0.77 6.50 -19.30
CA PRO A 180 -0.13 5.57 -19.99
C PRO A 180 0.27 4.11 -19.75
N GLY A 181 -0.70 3.26 -19.41
CA GLY A 181 -0.47 1.87 -19.03
C GLY A 181 0.04 1.67 -17.58
N ALA A 182 0.16 2.73 -16.78
CA ALA A 182 0.45 2.59 -15.36
C ALA A 182 -0.67 1.86 -14.62
N LEU A 183 -0.30 1.12 -13.58
CA LEU A 183 -1.23 0.34 -12.77
C LEU A 183 -1.50 1.05 -11.45
N VAL A 184 -2.75 1.02 -11.00
CA VAL A 184 -3.15 1.42 -9.66
C VAL A 184 -3.84 0.24 -9.00
N LEU A 185 -3.38 -0.13 -7.81
CA LEU A 185 -3.98 -1.20 -7.01
C LEU A 185 -4.47 -0.59 -5.70
N CYS A 186 -5.69 -0.96 -5.28
CA CYS A 186 -6.25 -0.51 -4.01
C CYS A 186 -6.81 -1.69 -3.23
N ASP A 187 -6.37 -1.84 -1.98
CA ASP A 187 -6.79 -2.95 -1.12
C ASP A 187 -8.17 -2.74 -0.50
N ASN A 188 -8.85 -3.86 -0.16
CA ASN A 188 -10.11 -3.93 0.60
C ASN A 188 -11.32 -3.21 -0.01
N THR A 189 -11.30 -2.97 -1.31
CA THR A 189 -12.37 -2.21 -2.00
C THR A 189 -13.71 -2.94 -2.08
N ALA A 190 -13.73 -4.27 -2.04
CA ALA A 190 -14.97 -5.06 -2.02
C ALA A 190 -15.59 -5.13 -0.62
N GLU A 191 -14.76 -5.37 0.40
CA GLU A 191 -15.21 -5.45 1.80
C GLU A 191 -15.81 -4.13 2.30
N HIS A 192 -15.20 -3.01 1.91
CA HIS A 192 -15.59 -1.67 2.33
C HIS A 192 -16.20 -0.84 1.19
N ARG A 193 -16.88 -1.47 0.23
CA ARG A 193 -17.33 -0.85 -1.03
C ARG A 193 -18.09 0.46 -0.85
N ALA A 194 -18.96 0.53 0.15
CA ALA A 194 -19.73 1.76 0.43
C ALA A 194 -18.82 2.91 0.90
N ALA A 195 -17.79 2.61 1.67
CA ALA A 195 -16.82 3.60 2.13
C ALA A 195 -15.87 4.05 1.01
N TYR A 196 -15.58 3.17 0.03
CA TYR A 196 -14.78 3.48 -1.16
C TYR A 196 -15.60 4.09 -2.32
N ALA A 197 -16.89 4.42 -2.12
CA ALA A 197 -17.76 4.89 -3.20
C ALA A 197 -17.15 6.06 -4.00
N ASP A 198 -16.61 7.07 -3.33
CA ASP A 198 -15.97 8.22 -3.97
C ASP A 198 -14.71 7.87 -4.75
N TYR A 199 -13.89 6.95 -4.21
CA TYR A 199 -12.69 6.45 -4.88
C TYR A 199 -13.05 5.68 -6.15
N LEU A 200 -14.01 4.77 -6.05
CA LEU A 200 -14.49 3.97 -7.18
C LEU A 200 -15.22 4.82 -8.23
N ALA A 201 -15.97 5.84 -7.81
CA ALA A 201 -16.59 6.79 -8.74
C ALA A 201 -15.54 7.59 -9.53
N PHE A 202 -14.44 8.00 -8.88
CA PHE A 202 -13.33 8.66 -9.57
C PHE A 202 -12.70 7.76 -10.63
N LEU A 203 -12.44 6.49 -10.32
CA LEU A 203 -11.90 5.52 -11.28
C LEU A 203 -12.88 5.18 -12.41
N GLY A 204 -14.17 5.15 -12.11
CA GLY A 204 -15.23 4.83 -13.07
C GLY A 204 -15.60 5.99 -14.01
N ASP A 205 -15.19 7.22 -13.70
CA ASP A 205 -15.44 8.37 -14.57
C ASP A 205 -14.50 8.33 -15.79
N PRO A 206 -15.03 8.23 -17.01
CA PRO A 206 -14.24 8.20 -18.23
C PRO A 206 -13.29 9.41 -18.38
N ALA A 207 -13.68 10.58 -17.82
CA ALA A 207 -12.86 11.79 -17.87
C ALA A 207 -11.52 11.63 -17.12
N ASN A 208 -11.47 10.76 -16.12
CA ASN A 208 -10.25 10.48 -15.36
C ASN A 208 -9.32 9.45 -16.03
N GLY A 209 -9.76 8.84 -17.14
CA GLY A 209 -8.91 8.01 -18.01
C GLY A 209 -8.41 6.74 -17.34
N PHE A 210 -9.25 6.03 -16.61
CA PHE A 210 -8.95 4.71 -16.05
C PHE A 210 -9.83 3.62 -16.63
N ARG A 211 -9.35 2.38 -16.61
CA ARG A 211 -10.14 1.16 -16.71
C ARG A 211 -9.89 0.33 -15.47
N THR A 212 -10.95 -0.09 -14.81
CA THR A 212 -10.86 -0.70 -13.48
C THR A 212 -11.68 -1.97 -13.39
N MET A 213 -11.24 -2.89 -12.53
CA MET A 213 -11.97 -4.09 -12.13
C MET A 213 -11.55 -4.52 -10.73
N THR A 214 -12.50 -5.05 -9.96
CA THR A 214 -12.20 -5.65 -8.66
C THR A 214 -11.80 -7.12 -8.86
N LEU A 215 -10.62 -7.49 -8.39
CA LEU A 215 -10.11 -8.86 -8.38
C LEU A 215 -10.63 -9.62 -7.15
N PRO A 216 -10.88 -10.94 -7.25
CA PRO A 216 -11.52 -11.74 -6.21
C PRO A 216 -10.55 -12.21 -5.11
N PHE A 217 -9.65 -11.34 -4.66
CA PHE A 217 -8.88 -11.55 -3.44
C PHE A 217 -9.75 -11.33 -2.20
N SER A 218 -9.33 -11.83 -1.04
CA SER A 218 -9.98 -11.54 0.24
C SER A 218 -10.13 -10.02 0.43
N GLY A 219 -11.30 -9.53 0.83
CA GLY A 219 -11.58 -8.08 0.90
C GLY A 219 -11.66 -7.35 -0.45
N GLY A 220 -11.24 -8.00 -1.55
CA GLY A 220 -11.12 -7.43 -2.89
C GLY A 220 -9.84 -6.62 -3.10
N LEU A 221 -9.31 -6.65 -4.31
CA LEU A 221 -8.20 -5.83 -4.77
C LEU A 221 -8.64 -5.12 -6.04
N GLU A 222 -8.79 -3.80 -6.01
CA GLU A 222 -9.14 -3.03 -7.21
C GLU A 222 -7.89 -2.85 -8.07
N LEU A 223 -7.94 -3.34 -9.31
CA LEU A 223 -6.90 -3.14 -10.31
C LEU A 223 -7.40 -2.13 -11.34
N SER A 224 -6.66 -1.05 -11.50
CA SER A 224 -6.95 -0.02 -12.49
C SER A 224 -5.76 0.22 -13.39
N VAL A 225 -6.04 0.49 -14.67
CA VAL A 225 -5.02 0.84 -15.67
C VAL A 225 -5.25 2.28 -16.12
N ARG A 226 -4.21 3.10 -16.08
CA ARG A 226 -4.22 4.44 -16.64
C ARG A 226 -4.28 4.34 -18.17
N CYS A 227 -5.35 4.82 -18.77
CA CYS A 227 -5.44 5.03 -20.21
C CYS A 227 -4.70 6.33 -20.62
N ALA A 228 -4.48 6.51 -21.86
CA ALA A 228 -3.81 7.73 -22.36
C ALA A 228 -4.59 9.00 -22.00
#